data_9ada3e7af3934e4caffc2f2a4b1303d7
#
_entry.id   9ada3e7af3934e4caffc2f2a4b1303d7
#
_cell.length_a   1.000
_cell.length_b   1.000
_cell.length_c   1.000
_cell.angle_alpha   90.00
_cell.angle_beta   90.00
_cell.angle_gamma   90.00
#
_symmetry.space_group_name_H-M   'P 1'
#
loop_
_entity.id
_entity.type
_entity.pdbx_description
1 polymer ?
#
loop_
_entity_poly.entity_id
_entity_poly.type
_entity_poly.pdbx_seq_one_letter_code
_entity_poly.pdbx_strand_id
1 'polypeptide(L)'
;MVAALHGQVVKLTINSKDYLNPMDIQLSHKGDKEALKLKSDFIITLCDLIAGGKDGLQNDEKGIIDECIRHIYDKYFENPVPENMPLLEDLYDALLAHKNPKVERIANSLVLYVHGSQNYFNHHTNVDSGNRIMCFDIRDLGNQLKELGMLIVQDAVWNRVSQNRERKIATRYYCDEFHLLLKEKQTAIYSVEIWKRFRKWGGIPTGLTQNVGDFLRSEEIEGILGNSDFVYLLNQNAKDQAILADKLGLSDKQLSYVTNSEPGSGLILFDNVVIPFVDKYPTDTKTYRIMNTKPEESVQKEDAI
;
A
#
# COMPACT_ATOMS: atom_id res chain seq x y z
N MET A 1 -2.74 17.52 -9.58
CA MET A 1 -4.08 16.91 -9.69
C MET A 1 -4.83 16.93 -8.35
N VAL A 2 -4.39 16.20 -7.31
CA VAL A 2 -5.14 16.08 -6.04
C VAL A 2 -5.44 17.44 -5.40
N ALA A 3 -4.45 18.33 -5.26
CA ALA A 3 -4.66 19.69 -4.75
C ALA A 3 -5.66 20.50 -5.58
N ALA A 4 -5.64 20.36 -6.92
CA ALA A 4 -6.60 21.04 -7.80
C ALA A 4 -8.05 20.51 -7.67
N LEU A 5 -8.22 19.37 -7.03
CA LEU A 5 -9.53 18.79 -6.68
C LEU A 5 -9.88 19.01 -5.19
N HIS A 6 -9.20 19.95 -4.51
CA HIS A 6 -9.31 20.22 -3.08
C HIS A 6 -9.04 19.00 -2.19
N GLY A 7 -8.22 18.06 -2.70
CA GLY A 7 -7.74 16.91 -1.95
C GLY A 7 -6.48 17.23 -1.15
N GLN A 8 -6.15 16.34 -0.24
CA GLN A 8 -4.95 16.42 0.58
C GLN A 8 -3.81 15.62 -0.01
N VAL A 9 -2.63 16.22 -0.07
CA VAL A 9 -1.37 15.52 -0.41
C VAL A 9 -0.54 15.41 0.85
N VAL A 10 -0.32 14.18 1.30
CA VAL A 10 0.56 13.84 2.42
C VAL A 10 1.91 13.45 1.83
N LYS A 11 2.93 14.23 2.10
CA LYS A 11 4.29 13.97 1.60
C LYS A 11 5.07 13.17 2.63
N LEU A 12 5.32 11.91 2.34
CA LEU A 12 6.16 11.04 3.16
C LEU A 12 7.60 11.15 2.67
N THR A 13 8.37 12.03 3.29
CA THR A 13 9.79 12.25 2.98
C THR A 13 10.56 12.49 4.28
N ILE A 14 11.86 12.20 4.29
CA ILE A 14 12.72 12.38 5.48
C ILE A 14 12.66 13.81 6.05
N ASN A 15 12.40 14.80 5.21
CA ASN A 15 12.31 16.21 5.59
C ASN A 15 10.87 16.72 5.74
N SER A 16 9.87 15.87 5.61
CA SER A 16 8.47 16.26 5.76
C SER A 16 8.13 16.50 7.23
N LYS A 17 7.09 17.31 7.43
CA LYS A 17 6.43 17.48 8.72
C LYS A 17 5.12 16.69 8.81
N ASP A 18 4.76 15.95 7.75
CA ASP A 18 3.59 15.08 7.74
C ASP A 18 4.03 13.72 8.26
N TYR A 19 3.49 13.27 9.36
CA TYR A 19 3.82 11.99 9.99
C TYR A 19 2.65 11.03 9.92
N LEU A 20 2.98 9.76 9.76
CA LEU A 20 2.04 8.65 9.74
C LEU A 20 2.57 7.56 10.67
N ASN A 21 1.84 7.31 11.75
CA ASN A 21 2.21 6.31 12.74
C ASN A 21 1.78 4.90 12.27
N PRO A 22 2.71 3.97 12.07
CA PRO A 22 2.36 2.58 11.72
C PRO A 22 1.58 1.86 12.82
N MET A 23 1.62 2.38 14.04
CA MET A 23 0.88 1.80 15.17
C MET A 23 -0.58 2.27 15.25
N ASP A 24 -1.02 3.20 14.39
CA ASP A 24 -2.42 3.67 14.43
C ASP A 24 -3.41 2.53 14.23
N ILE A 25 -4.39 2.46 15.12
CA ILE A 25 -5.46 1.47 15.07
C ILE A 25 -6.82 2.17 15.08
N GLN A 26 -7.78 1.63 14.35
CA GLN A 26 -9.16 2.10 14.39
C GLN A 26 -10.01 1.14 15.21
N LEU A 27 -10.53 1.67 16.32
CA LEU A 27 -11.45 0.93 17.17
C LEU A 27 -12.84 0.95 16.52
N SER A 28 -13.46 -0.20 16.37
CA SER A 28 -14.84 -0.33 15.92
C SER A 28 -15.73 -0.71 17.09
N HIS A 29 -17.00 -0.29 17.07
CA HIS A 29 -17.99 -0.65 18.09
C HIS A 29 -18.20 -2.17 18.26
N LYS A 30 -17.63 -3.00 17.38
CA LYS A 30 -17.84 -4.46 17.36
C LYS A 30 -16.71 -5.30 17.95
N GLY A 31 -15.59 -4.71 18.34
CA GLY A 31 -14.56 -5.46 19.05
C GLY A 31 -13.14 -5.02 18.78
N ASP A 32 -12.54 -4.46 19.77
CA ASP A 32 -11.14 -4.06 19.79
C ASP A 32 -10.19 -5.25 19.53
N LYS A 33 -10.63 -6.48 19.81
CA LYS A 33 -9.83 -7.71 19.58
C LYS A 33 -9.58 -8.03 18.11
N GLU A 34 -10.56 -7.81 17.21
CA GLU A 34 -10.35 -8.05 15.77
C GLU A 34 -9.42 -6.97 15.18
N ALA A 35 -9.63 -5.72 15.59
CA ALA A 35 -8.78 -4.61 15.17
C ALA A 35 -7.32 -4.81 15.62
N LEU A 36 -7.11 -5.21 16.89
CA LEU A 36 -5.77 -5.48 17.42
C LEU A 36 -5.10 -6.67 16.71
N LYS A 37 -5.85 -7.74 16.42
CA LYS A 37 -5.32 -8.88 15.66
C LYS A 37 -4.81 -8.46 14.29
N LEU A 38 -5.60 -7.68 13.55
CA LEU A 38 -5.20 -7.18 12.23
C LEU A 38 -3.97 -6.25 12.31
N LYS A 39 -3.92 -5.43 13.35
CA LYS A 39 -2.76 -4.57 13.62
C LYS A 39 -1.52 -5.39 13.99
N SER A 40 -1.68 -6.45 14.79
CA SER A 40 -0.59 -7.38 15.11
C SER A 40 -0.03 -8.06 13.85
N ASP A 41 -0.91 -8.58 12.98
CA ASP A 41 -0.51 -9.18 11.69
C ASP A 41 0.29 -8.17 10.84
N PHE A 42 -0.13 -6.90 10.81
CA PHE A 42 0.58 -5.84 10.10
C PHE A 42 1.95 -5.53 10.71
N ILE A 43 2.03 -5.36 12.05
CA ILE A 43 3.29 -5.02 12.72
C ILE A 43 4.30 -6.17 12.65
N ILE A 44 3.84 -7.43 12.73
CA ILE A 44 4.68 -8.60 12.50
C ILE A 44 5.25 -8.56 11.07
N THR A 45 4.43 -8.23 10.07
CA THR A 45 4.89 -8.07 8.67
C THR A 45 5.91 -6.93 8.55
N LEU A 46 5.69 -5.82 9.24
CA LEU A 46 6.62 -4.69 9.30
C LEU A 46 7.97 -5.09 9.90
N CYS A 47 7.94 -5.79 11.03
CA CYS A 47 9.15 -6.33 11.68
C CYS A 47 9.86 -7.36 10.79
N ASP A 48 9.11 -8.18 10.07
CA ASP A 48 9.64 -9.16 9.14
C ASP A 48 10.38 -8.48 7.97
N LEU A 49 9.79 -7.44 7.40
CA LEU A 49 10.44 -6.63 6.36
C LEU A 49 11.74 -5.96 6.85
N ILE A 50 11.78 -5.50 8.11
CA ILE A 50 12.96 -4.82 8.69
C ILE A 50 14.03 -5.81 9.14
N ALA A 51 13.64 -6.91 9.78
CA ALA A 51 14.56 -7.80 10.52
C ALA A 51 14.52 -9.28 10.09
N GLY A 52 13.57 -9.70 9.24
CA GLY A 52 13.37 -11.10 8.88
C GLY A 52 14.49 -11.69 8.03
N GLY A 53 15.16 -10.89 7.22
CA GLY A 53 16.16 -11.36 6.27
C GLY A 53 15.56 -12.28 5.19
N LYS A 54 16.34 -13.23 4.68
CA LYS A 54 15.90 -14.12 3.58
C LYS A 54 14.87 -15.16 4.01
N ASP A 55 14.95 -15.61 5.26
CA ASP A 55 14.12 -16.72 5.77
C ASP A 55 12.88 -16.24 6.52
N GLY A 56 12.76 -14.94 6.72
CA GLY A 56 11.70 -14.32 7.52
C GLY A 56 11.85 -14.56 9.02
N LEU A 57 10.95 -13.95 9.80
CA LEU A 57 10.89 -14.15 11.25
C LEU A 57 10.38 -15.56 11.58
N GLN A 58 10.98 -16.19 12.60
CA GLN A 58 10.54 -17.48 13.11
C GLN A 58 9.24 -17.37 13.92
N ASN A 59 8.51 -18.48 14.05
CA ASN A 59 7.22 -18.48 14.74
C ASN A 59 7.30 -18.06 16.22
N ASP A 60 8.40 -18.40 16.91
CA ASP A 60 8.63 -17.96 18.28
C ASP A 60 8.91 -16.46 18.39
N GLU A 61 9.65 -15.89 17.42
CA GLU A 61 9.86 -14.44 17.33
C GLU A 61 8.54 -13.70 17.09
N LYS A 62 7.71 -14.20 16.15
CA LYS A 62 6.36 -13.66 15.88
C LYS A 62 5.46 -13.71 17.11
N GLY A 63 5.53 -14.80 17.88
CA GLY A 63 4.76 -14.96 19.13
C GLY A 63 5.12 -13.91 20.18
N ILE A 64 6.41 -13.62 20.36
CA ILE A 64 6.87 -12.60 21.30
C ILE A 64 6.49 -11.19 20.83
N ILE A 65 6.62 -10.90 19.52
CA ILE A 65 6.17 -9.62 18.97
C ILE A 65 4.68 -9.41 19.23
N ASP A 66 3.83 -10.42 18.97
CA ASP A 66 2.40 -10.35 19.23
C ASP A 66 2.08 -10.11 20.71
N GLU A 67 2.82 -10.75 21.62
CA GLU A 67 2.70 -10.50 23.07
C GLU A 67 3.05 -9.06 23.44
N CYS A 68 4.17 -8.54 22.94
CA CYS A 68 4.58 -7.14 23.15
C CYS A 68 3.52 -6.17 22.60
N ILE A 69 3.01 -6.42 21.39
CA ILE A 69 1.97 -5.60 20.77
C ILE A 69 0.73 -5.52 21.67
N ARG A 70 0.23 -6.65 22.14
CA ARG A 70 -0.94 -6.64 23.01
C ARG A 70 -0.73 -5.79 24.26
N HIS A 71 0.45 -5.85 24.85
CA HIS A 71 0.76 -5.13 26.08
C HIS A 71 0.91 -3.61 25.87
N ILE A 72 1.56 -3.16 24.79
CA ILE A 72 1.75 -1.73 24.54
C ILE A 72 0.44 -0.99 24.20
N TYR A 73 -0.59 -1.73 23.72
CA TYR A 73 -1.91 -1.14 23.47
C TYR A 73 -2.81 -1.06 24.69
N ASP A 74 -2.48 -1.68 25.84
CA ASP A 74 -3.32 -1.68 27.06
C ASP A 74 -3.69 -0.25 27.47
N LYS A 75 -2.72 0.65 27.52
CA LYS A 75 -2.95 2.06 27.88
C LYS A 75 -3.91 2.76 26.92
N TYR A 76 -3.80 2.48 25.63
CA TYR A 76 -4.70 3.05 24.62
C TYR A 76 -6.12 2.51 24.75
N PHE A 77 -6.29 1.22 25.03
CA PHE A 77 -7.62 0.63 25.23
C PHE A 77 -8.29 1.10 26.52
N GLU A 78 -7.52 1.38 27.57
CA GLU A 78 -8.05 1.97 28.79
C GLU A 78 -8.53 3.42 28.58
N ASN A 79 -7.80 4.19 27.81
CA ASN A 79 -8.12 5.58 27.49
C ASN A 79 -7.73 5.91 26.04
N PRO A 80 -8.66 5.78 25.06
CA PRO A 80 -8.37 5.90 23.64
C PRO A 80 -8.24 7.36 23.17
N VAL A 81 -7.17 8.01 23.62
CA VAL A 81 -6.76 9.36 23.17
C VAL A 81 -5.51 9.27 22.31
N PRO A 82 -5.29 10.20 21.36
CA PRO A 82 -4.13 10.16 20.47
C PRO A 82 -2.78 10.06 21.18
N GLU A 83 -2.65 10.67 22.35
CA GLU A 83 -1.42 10.71 23.15
C GLU A 83 -1.07 9.33 23.76
N ASN A 84 -2.05 8.43 23.87
CA ASN A 84 -1.86 7.07 24.37
C ASN A 84 -1.64 6.06 23.24
N MET A 85 -1.75 6.48 21.97
CA MET A 85 -1.45 5.62 20.83
C MET A 85 0.02 5.22 20.87
N PRO A 86 0.36 3.91 20.83
CA PRO A 86 1.77 3.49 20.84
C PRO A 86 2.54 4.05 19.64
N LEU A 87 3.85 4.16 19.79
CA LEU A 87 4.82 4.42 18.76
C LEU A 87 5.69 3.17 18.50
N LEU A 88 6.53 3.20 17.48
CA LEU A 88 7.53 2.15 17.24
C LEU A 88 8.51 2.03 18.42
N GLU A 89 8.77 3.12 19.12
CA GLU A 89 9.61 3.15 20.32
C GLU A 89 9.03 2.29 21.45
N ASP A 90 7.72 2.32 21.67
CA ASP A 90 7.08 1.47 22.69
C ASP A 90 7.26 -0.02 22.38
N LEU A 91 7.19 -0.40 21.07
CA LEU A 91 7.48 -1.77 20.66
C LEU A 91 8.95 -2.12 20.85
N TYR A 92 9.86 -1.21 20.48
CA TYR A 92 11.30 -1.39 20.67
C TYR A 92 11.63 -1.65 22.16
N ASP A 93 11.10 -0.82 23.06
CA ASP A 93 11.32 -0.95 24.50
C ASP A 93 10.73 -2.26 25.05
N ALA A 94 9.53 -2.64 24.62
CA ALA A 94 8.89 -3.89 25.01
C ALA A 94 9.71 -5.12 24.59
N LEU A 95 10.26 -5.12 23.37
CA LEU A 95 11.11 -6.20 22.86
C LEU A 95 12.41 -6.30 23.67
N LEU A 96 13.06 -5.18 24.02
CA LEU A 96 14.26 -5.18 24.87
C LEU A 96 13.96 -5.68 26.29
N ALA A 97 12.81 -5.29 26.85
CA ALA A 97 12.40 -5.71 28.20
C ALA A 97 12.18 -7.22 28.30
N HIS A 98 11.86 -7.89 27.19
CA HIS A 98 11.64 -9.34 27.14
C HIS A 98 12.91 -10.17 27.39
N LYS A 99 14.11 -9.57 27.27
CA LYS A 99 15.42 -10.21 27.55
C LYS A 99 15.66 -11.53 26.80
N ASN A 100 15.11 -11.68 25.60
CA ASN A 100 15.32 -12.84 24.74
C ASN A 100 16.29 -12.47 23.61
N PRO A 101 17.44 -13.15 23.44
CA PRO A 101 18.43 -12.81 22.42
C PRO A 101 17.88 -12.79 20.98
N LYS A 102 16.84 -13.59 20.68
CA LYS A 102 16.23 -13.62 19.35
C LYS A 102 15.50 -12.32 19.04
N VAL A 103 14.75 -11.79 20.01
CA VAL A 103 14.02 -10.55 19.83
C VAL A 103 14.87 -9.30 20.07
N GLU A 104 15.95 -9.40 20.83
CA GLU A 104 16.95 -8.35 20.92
C GLU A 104 17.55 -8.02 19.53
N ARG A 105 17.78 -9.03 18.69
CA ARG A 105 18.18 -8.83 17.29
C ARG A 105 17.16 -7.99 16.52
N ILE A 106 15.85 -8.25 16.72
CA ILE A 106 14.78 -7.53 16.08
C ILE A 106 14.72 -6.08 16.58
N ALA A 107 14.82 -5.88 17.91
CA ALA A 107 14.90 -4.55 18.51
C ALA A 107 16.10 -3.77 17.94
N ASN A 108 17.27 -4.39 17.88
CA ASN A 108 18.46 -3.76 17.30
C ASN A 108 18.27 -3.35 15.83
N SER A 109 17.49 -4.10 15.07
CA SER A 109 17.13 -3.72 13.69
C SER A 109 16.16 -2.53 13.63
N LEU A 110 15.32 -2.35 14.66
CA LEU A 110 14.40 -1.22 14.77
C LEU A 110 15.10 0.09 15.18
N VAL A 111 16.30 0.04 15.76
CA VAL A 111 17.03 1.24 16.24
C VAL A 111 17.12 2.32 15.16
N LEU A 112 17.35 1.93 13.90
CA LEU A 112 17.45 2.86 12.78
C LEU A 112 16.17 3.67 12.58
N TYR A 113 15.02 3.05 12.82
CA TYR A 113 13.68 3.61 12.64
C TYR A 113 13.12 4.29 13.89
N VAL A 114 13.69 4.04 15.06
CA VAL A 114 13.26 4.63 16.35
C VAL A 114 14.17 5.79 16.73
N HIS A 115 15.47 5.54 16.83
CA HIS A 115 16.47 6.52 17.31
C HIS A 115 17.42 6.98 16.22
N GLY A 116 17.43 6.30 15.07
CA GLY A 116 18.37 6.57 13.97
C GLY A 116 17.87 7.61 12.97
N SER A 117 18.58 7.69 11.85
CA SER A 117 18.31 8.66 10.77
C SER A 117 17.02 8.41 10.00
N GLN A 118 16.34 7.28 10.23
CA GLN A 118 15.10 6.90 9.58
C GLN A 118 13.90 6.88 10.54
N ASN A 119 13.94 7.67 11.61
CA ASN A 119 12.91 7.73 12.65
C ASN A 119 11.61 8.43 12.20
N TYR A 120 11.45 8.64 10.90
CA TYR A 120 10.31 9.33 10.30
C TYR A 120 8.96 8.71 10.69
N PHE A 121 8.90 7.39 10.86
CA PHE A 121 7.69 6.67 11.25
C PHE A 121 7.52 6.50 12.78
N ASN A 122 8.37 7.10 13.59
CA ASN A 122 8.29 7.06 15.06
C ASN A 122 7.69 8.37 15.62
N HIS A 123 6.57 8.82 15.06
CA HIS A 123 5.84 10.00 15.46
C HIS A 123 4.34 9.75 15.41
N HIS A 124 3.58 10.40 16.27
CA HIS A 124 2.12 10.37 16.17
C HIS A 124 1.65 10.97 14.84
N THR A 125 0.63 10.37 14.27
CA THR A 125 0.01 10.87 13.03
C THR A 125 -0.53 12.26 13.25
N ASN A 126 -0.12 13.20 12.41
CA ASN A 126 -0.54 14.59 12.44
C ASN A 126 -1.27 15.04 11.17
N VAL A 127 -1.54 14.11 10.24
CA VAL A 127 -2.25 14.40 9.01
C VAL A 127 -3.76 14.19 9.20
N ASP A 128 -4.57 15.08 8.61
CA ASP A 128 -6.02 14.93 8.63
C ASP A 128 -6.46 13.78 7.71
N SER A 129 -6.85 12.68 8.29
CA SER A 129 -7.38 11.52 7.56
C SER A 129 -8.84 11.72 7.09
N GLY A 130 -9.49 12.85 7.40
CA GLY A 130 -10.88 13.14 7.10
C GLY A 130 -11.16 13.54 5.65
N ASN A 131 -10.17 14.00 4.88
CA ASN A 131 -10.37 14.47 3.52
C ASN A 131 -10.90 13.37 2.60
N ARG A 132 -11.83 13.73 1.71
CA ARG A 132 -12.46 12.80 0.75
C ARG A 132 -11.47 12.27 -0.28
N ILE A 133 -10.51 13.09 -0.69
CA ILE A 133 -9.48 12.74 -1.69
C ILE A 133 -8.11 12.90 -1.01
N MET A 134 -7.39 11.80 -0.88
CA MET A 134 -6.05 11.81 -0.29
C MET A 134 -5.04 11.21 -1.27
N CYS A 135 -3.81 11.72 -1.23
CA CYS A 135 -2.68 11.17 -1.94
C CYS A 135 -1.50 11.08 -0.96
N PHE A 136 -0.94 9.90 -0.83
CA PHE A 136 0.33 9.70 -0.14
C PHE A 136 1.45 9.73 -1.18
N ASP A 137 2.28 10.77 -1.14
CA ASP A 137 3.42 10.93 -2.03
C ASP A 137 4.68 10.38 -1.36
N ILE A 138 5.14 9.22 -1.82
CA ILE A 138 6.29 8.48 -1.28
C ILE A 138 7.51 8.51 -2.20
N ARG A 139 7.52 9.35 -3.25
CA ARG A 139 8.59 9.37 -4.27
C ARG A 139 9.96 9.64 -3.67
N ASP A 140 10.02 10.53 -2.70
CA ASP A 140 11.26 11.04 -2.12
C ASP A 140 11.69 10.29 -0.85
N LEU A 141 11.05 9.14 -0.53
CA LEU A 141 11.43 8.31 0.63
C LEU A 141 12.78 7.59 0.47
N GLY A 142 13.32 7.56 -0.75
CA GLY A 142 14.50 6.74 -1.05
C GLY A 142 14.17 5.23 -1.13
N ASN A 143 15.03 4.48 -1.82
CA ASN A 143 14.74 3.09 -2.17
C ASN A 143 14.56 2.18 -0.95
N GLN A 144 15.31 2.42 0.13
CA GLN A 144 15.26 1.58 1.35
C GLN A 144 13.94 1.75 2.13
N LEU A 145 13.38 2.97 2.13
CA LEU A 145 12.13 3.26 2.86
C LEU A 145 10.88 3.11 1.99
N LYS A 146 11.04 2.98 0.67
CA LYS A 146 9.91 3.01 -0.25
C LYS A 146 8.96 1.82 -0.02
N GLU A 147 9.48 0.62 0.11
CA GLU A 147 8.68 -0.59 0.37
C GLU A 147 8.01 -0.53 1.75
N LEU A 148 8.76 -0.08 2.77
CA LEU A 148 8.23 0.16 4.11
C LEU A 148 7.12 1.22 4.11
N GLY A 149 7.35 2.35 3.43
CA GLY A 149 6.37 3.41 3.29
C GLY A 149 5.10 2.96 2.58
N MET A 150 5.23 2.16 1.51
CA MET A 150 4.06 1.58 0.83
C MET A 150 3.26 0.65 1.74
N LEU A 151 3.93 -0.18 2.53
CA LEU A 151 3.27 -1.08 3.49
C LEU A 151 2.51 -0.28 4.57
N ILE A 152 3.12 0.78 5.12
CA ILE A 152 2.49 1.67 6.11
C ILE A 152 1.30 2.42 5.51
N VAL A 153 1.43 2.94 4.29
CA VAL A 153 0.32 3.59 3.57
C VAL A 153 -0.83 2.60 3.34
N GLN A 154 -0.52 1.36 2.96
CA GLN A 154 -1.56 0.34 2.76
C GLN A 154 -2.35 0.06 4.05
N ASP A 155 -1.68 0.01 5.20
CA ASP A 155 -2.32 -0.12 6.51
C ASP A 155 -3.17 1.13 6.86
N ALA A 156 -2.67 2.34 6.60
CA ALA A 156 -3.44 3.57 6.79
C ALA A 156 -4.70 3.60 5.91
N VAL A 157 -4.61 3.13 4.67
CA VAL A 157 -5.77 2.97 3.78
C VAL A 157 -6.73 1.92 4.33
N TRP A 158 -6.22 0.81 4.87
CA TRP A 158 -7.04 -0.20 5.54
C TRP A 158 -7.83 0.38 6.72
N ASN A 159 -7.18 1.17 7.57
CA ASN A 159 -7.84 1.88 8.66
C ASN A 159 -8.97 2.78 8.13
N ARG A 160 -8.76 3.47 7.01
CA ARG A 160 -9.80 4.30 6.36
C ARG A 160 -10.96 3.47 5.81
N VAL A 161 -10.68 2.32 5.18
CA VAL A 161 -11.72 1.39 4.71
C VAL A 161 -12.57 0.91 5.88
N SER A 162 -11.94 0.59 7.00
CA SER A 162 -12.60 0.14 8.23
C SER A 162 -13.55 1.20 8.79
N GLN A 163 -13.11 2.46 8.88
CA GLN A 163 -13.95 3.59 9.28
C GLN A 163 -15.15 3.81 8.34
N ASN A 164 -14.87 3.80 7.04
CA ASN A 164 -15.88 4.08 6.03
C ASN A 164 -16.93 2.97 5.94
N ARG A 165 -16.55 1.72 6.23
CA ARG A 165 -17.49 0.60 6.31
C ARG A 165 -18.64 0.85 7.27
N GLU A 166 -18.36 1.38 8.46
CA GLU A 166 -19.38 1.70 9.46
C GLU A 166 -20.35 2.77 8.97
N ARG A 167 -19.83 3.71 8.17
CA ARG A 167 -20.60 4.78 7.53
C ARG A 167 -21.26 4.37 6.21
N LYS A 168 -21.06 3.11 5.75
CA LYS A 168 -21.51 2.59 4.45
C LYS A 168 -20.98 3.41 3.26
N ILE A 169 -19.76 3.93 3.37
CA ILE A 169 -19.08 4.70 2.33
C ILE A 169 -18.05 3.82 1.64
N ALA A 170 -18.14 3.71 0.31
CA ALA A 170 -17.11 2.99 -0.46
C ALA A 170 -15.80 3.77 -0.49
N THR A 171 -14.68 3.05 -0.37
CA THR A 171 -13.33 3.63 -0.45
C THR A 171 -12.61 3.09 -1.68
N ARG A 172 -12.21 4.00 -2.59
CA ARG A 172 -11.35 3.65 -3.72
C ARG A 172 -9.88 3.86 -3.34
N TYR A 173 -9.09 2.85 -3.57
CA TYR A 173 -7.65 2.87 -3.33
C TYR A 173 -6.91 2.60 -4.63
N TYR A 174 -6.05 3.53 -5.04
CA TYR A 174 -5.18 3.41 -6.21
C TYR A 174 -3.74 3.32 -5.72
N CYS A 175 -3.08 2.21 -6.02
CA CYS A 175 -1.67 1.98 -5.66
C CYS A 175 -0.83 1.93 -6.94
N ASP A 176 -0.03 2.96 -7.14
CA ASP A 176 0.96 3.01 -8.23
C ASP A 176 2.18 2.18 -7.86
N GLU A 177 2.86 1.62 -8.85
CA GLU A 177 4.00 0.71 -8.68
C GLU A 177 3.70 -0.46 -7.73
N PHE A 178 2.49 -1.00 -7.81
CA PHE A 178 1.98 -2.04 -6.91
C PHE A 178 2.90 -3.26 -6.81
N HIS A 179 3.65 -3.58 -7.87
CA HIS A 179 4.61 -4.67 -7.88
C HIS A 179 5.66 -4.59 -6.76
N LEU A 180 5.93 -3.39 -6.22
CA LEU A 180 6.88 -3.22 -5.11
C LEU A 180 6.40 -3.90 -3.81
N LEU A 181 5.09 -3.97 -3.58
CA LEU A 181 4.50 -4.70 -2.44
C LEU A 181 4.57 -6.22 -2.60
N LEU A 182 4.90 -6.71 -3.80
CA LEU A 182 4.95 -8.13 -4.12
C LEU A 182 6.38 -8.68 -4.21
N LYS A 183 7.40 -7.85 -3.98
CA LYS A 183 8.81 -8.27 -4.05
C LYS A 183 9.18 -9.23 -2.94
N GLU A 184 8.80 -8.87 -1.71
CA GLU A 184 9.09 -9.67 -0.53
C GLU A 184 7.88 -10.54 -0.20
N LYS A 185 8.10 -11.83 0.04
CA LYS A 185 7.03 -12.82 0.23
C LYS A 185 6.03 -12.41 1.32
N GLN A 186 6.50 -11.88 2.45
CA GLN A 186 5.63 -11.53 3.56
C GLN A 186 4.74 -10.32 3.25
N THR A 187 5.30 -9.29 2.59
CA THR A 187 4.51 -8.14 2.15
C THR A 187 3.51 -8.52 1.06
N ALA A 188 3.88 -9.46 0.18
CA ALA A 188 2.98 -10.00 -0.83
C ALA A 188 1.79 -10.74 -0.20
N ILE A 189 2.03 -11.65 0.74
CA ILE A 189 0.98 -12.37 1.46
C ILE A 189 0.05 -11.38 2.18
N TYR A 190 0.60 -10.40 2.91
CA TYR A 190 -0.19 -9.38 3.59
C TYR A 190 -1.04 -8.57 2.59
N SER A 191 -0.45 -8.15 1.47
CA SER A 191 -1.15 -7.37 0.44
C SER A 191 -2.31 -8.15 -0.18
N VAL A 192 -2.13 -9.43 -0.47
CA VAL A 192 -3.20 -10.32 -0.98
C VAL A 192 -4.34 -10.44 0.02
N GLU A 193 -4.03 -10.62 1.31
CA GLU A 193 -5.04 -10.71 2.36
C GLU A 193 -5.85 -9.41 2.50
N ILE A 194 -5.18 -8.27 2.49
CA ILE A 194 -5.85 -6.95 2.52
C ILE A 194 -6.71 -6.76 1.26
N TRP A 195 -6.23 -7.15 0.09
CA TRP A 195 -6.98 -7.07 -1.17
C TRP A 195 -8.30 -7.83 -1.13
N LYS A 196 -8.25 -9.08 -0.64
CA LYS A 196 -9.45 -9.91 -0.44
C LYS A 196 -10.43 -9.29 0.57
N ARG A 197 -9.91 -8.67 1.63
CA ARG A 197 -10.71 -8.04 2.67
C ARG A 197 -11.38 -6.75 2.19
N PHE A 198 -10.70 -5.95 1.37
CA PHE A 198 -11.26 -4.72 0.80
C PHE A 198 -12.63 -4.95 0.17
N ARG A 199 -12.78 -5.98 -0.66
CA ARG A 199 -14.05 -6.31 -1.30
C ARG A 199 -15.21 -6.49 -0.30
N LYS A 200 -14.95 -7.21 0.81
CA LYS A 200 -15.96 -7.46 1.85
C LYS A 200 -16.28 -6.22 2.69
N TRP A 201 -15.38 -5.23 2.69
CA TRP A 201 -15.45 -4.06 3.56
C TRP A 201 -15.80 -2.77 2.79
N GLY A 202 -16.20 -2.88 1.51
CA GLY A 202 -16.57 -1.73 0.69
C GLY A 202 -15.36 -0.96 0.14
N GLY A 203 -14.17 -1.56 0.19
CA GLY A 203 -12.98 -1.06 -0.48
C GLY A 203 -12.94 -1.53 -1.94
N ILE A 204 -12.43 -0.67 -2.81
CA ILE A 204 -12.24 -0.95 -4.24
C ILE A 204 -10.75 -0.69 -4.54
N PRO A 205 -9.88 -1.71 -4.39
CA PRO A 205 -8.46 -1.54 -4.66
C PRO A 205 -8.17 -1.61 -6.16
N THR A 206 -7.21 -0.81 -6.60
CA THR A 206 -6.69 -0.79 -7.97
C THR A 206 -5.17 -0.72 -7.91
N GLY A 207 -4.50 -1.77 -8.34
CA GLY A 207 -3.04 -1.82 -8.49
C GLY A 207 -2.65 -1.40 -9.90
N LEU A 208 -1.67 -0.50 -10.00
CA LEU A 208 -1.07 -0.10 -11.26
C LEU A 208 0.40 -0.53 -11.25
N THR A 209 0.87 -1.03 -12.38
CA THR A 209 2.29 -1.38 -12.55
C THR A 209 2.72 -1.21 -13.99
N GLN A 210 3.96 -0.79 -14.16
CA GLN A 210 4.64 -0.77 -15.45
C GLN A 210 5.54 -2.01 -15.62
N ASN A 211 5.86 -2.70 -14.53
CA ASN A 211 6.72 -3.88 -14.51
C ASN A 211 5.89 -5.17 -14.44
N VAL A 212 5.31 -5.52 -15.58
CA VAL A 212 4.43 -6.68 -15.68
C VAL A 212 5.19 -7.99 -15.45
N GLY A 213 6.43 -8.09 -15.94
CA GLY A 213 7.24 -9.29 -15.80
C GLY A 213 7.49 -9.67 -14.34
N ASP A 214 7.87 -8.70 -13.48
CA ASP A 214 8.10 -8.96 -12.06
C ASP A 214 6.77 -9.19 -11.32
N PHE A 215 5.73 -8.45 -11.69
CA PHE A 215 4.40 -8.62 -11.13
C PHE A 215 3.86 -10.03 -11.34
N LEU A 216 3.90 -10.56 -12.55
CA LEU A 216 3.33 -11.87 -12.89
C LEU A 216 4.19 -13.06 -12.45
N ARG A 217 5.43 -12.85 -12.00
CA ARG A 217 6.28 -13.91 -11.44
C ARG A 217 6.01 -14.23 -9.99
N SER A 218 5.37 -13.32 -9.26
CA SER A 218 4.99 -13.59 -7.87
C SER A 218 3.90 -14.67 -7.83
N GLU A 219 4.09 -15.69 -7.00
CA GLU A 219 3.10 -16.75 -6.78
C GLU A 219 1.80 -16.19 -6.19
N GLU A 220 1.90 -15.12 -5.41
CA GLU A 220 0.79 -14.46 -4.73
C GLU A 220 -0.13 -13.71 -5.70
N ILE A 221 0.37 -13.37 -6.91
CA ILE A 221 -0.39 -12.61 -7.90
C ILE A 221 -1.65 -13.33 -8.39
N GLU A 222 -1.63 -14.66 -8.44
CA GLU A 222 -2.80 -15.44 -8.83
C GLU A 222 -3.98 -15.18 -7.89
N GLY A 223 -3.68 -14.96 -6.60
CA GLY A 223 -4.69 -14.58 -5.62
C GLY A 223 -5.27 -13.18 -5.84
N ILE A 224 -4.49 -12.25 -6.39
CA ILE A 224 -4.95 -10.89 -6.72
C ILE A 224 -5.74 -10.90 -8.03
N LEU A 225 -5.21 -11.52 -9.09
CA LEU A 225 -5.89 -11.62 -10.40
C LEU A 225 -7.24 -12.32 -10.26
N GLY A 226 -7.30 -13.46 -9.54
CA GLY A 226 -8.53 -14.21 -9.32
C GLY A 226 -9.58 -13.48 -8.45
N ASN A 227 -9.19 -12.40 -7.74
CA ASN A 227 -10.09 -11.54 -6.96
C ASN A 227 -10.29 -10.15 -7.61
N SER A 228 -9.75 -9.92 -8.81
CA SER A 228 -9.91 -8.67 -9.55
C SER A 228 -11.08 -8.80 -10.51
N ASP A 229 -12.03 -7.87 -10.44
CA ASP A 229 -13.16 -7.83 -11.36
C ASP A 229 -12.73 -7.37 -12.76
N PHE A 230 -11.69 -6.55 -12.87
CA PHE A 230 -11.16 -6.02 -14.11
C PHE A 230 -9.64 -6.13 -14.16
N VAL A 231 -9.11 -6.47 -15.34
CA VAL A 231 -7.70 -6.30 -15.68
C VAL A 231 -7.61 -5.42 -16.92
N TYR A 232 -6.91 -4.31 -16.81
CA TYR A 232 -6.62 -3.39 -17.90
C TYR A 232 -5.20 -3.61 -18.40
N LEU A 233 -5.07 -3.98 -19.67
CA LEU A 233 -3.77 -4.10 -20.34
C LEU A 233 -3.64 -2.99 -21.39
N LEU A 234 -2.72 -2.08 -21.13
CA LEU A 234 -2.28 -1.09 -22.11
C LEU A 234 -1.12 -1.65 -22.94
N ASN A 235 -0.39 -0.81 -23.68
CA ASN A 235 0.74 -1.26 -24.48
C ASN A 235 1.79 -1.99 -23.63
N GLN A 236 2.15 -3.19 -24.04
CA GLN A 236 3.05 -4.08 -23.33
C GLN A 236 4.36 -4.30 -24.08
N ASN A 237 5.43 -4.55 -23.34
CA ASN A 237 6.72 -4.89 -23.92
C ASN A 237 6.66 -6.29 -24.57
N ALA A 238 7.30 -6.46 -25.72
CA ALA A 238 7.39 -7.75 -26.40
C ALA A 238 7.97 -8.88 -25.53
N LYS A 239 8.84 -8.56 -24.57
CA LYS A 239 9.43 -9.54 -23.64
C LYS A 239 8.41 -10.15 -22.67
N ASP A 240 7.34 -9.41 -22.35
CA ASP A 240 6.34 -9.85 -21.37
C ASP A 240 5.15 -10.59 -22.02
N GLN A 241 5.09 -10.65 -23.35
CA GLN A 241 3.96 -11.25 -24.07
C GLN A 241 3.74 -12.72 -23.73
N ALA A 242 4.82 -13.51 -23.66
CA ALA A 242 4.72 -14.94 -23.38
C ALA A 242 4.12 -15.19 -21.97
N ILE A 243 4.54 -14.42 -20.97
CA ILE A 243 4.03 -14.55 -19.61
C ILE A 243 2.60 -14.03 -19.49
N LEU A 244 2.24 -12.96 -20.23
CA LEU A 244 0.86 -12.47 -20.31
C LEU A 244 -0.07 -13.48 -20.97
N ALA A 245 0.36 -14.11 -22.08
CA ALA A 245 -0.40 -15.15 -22.75
C ALA A 245 -0.70 -16.32 -21.82
N ASP A 246 0.33 -16.81 -21.13
CA ASP A 246 0.23 -17.94 -20.20
C ASP A 246 -0.67 -17.62 -19.01
N LYS A 247 -0.37 -16.54 -18.29
CA LYS A 247 -1.05 -16.19 -17.02
C LYS A 247 -2.48 -15.69 -17.20
N LEU A 248 -2.79 -15.03 -18.32
CA LEU A 248 -4.11 -14.47 -18.59
C LEU A 248 -4.90 -15.23 -19.65
N GLY A 249 -4.34 -16.31 -20.20
CA GLY A 249 -4.99 -17.13 -21.21
C GLY A 249 -5.28 -16.40 -22.53
N LEU A 250 -4.39 -15.47 -22.93
CA LEU A 250 -4.59 -14.64 -24.12
C LEU A 250 -4.08 -15.34 -25.39
N SER A 251 -4.88 -15.32 -26.45
CA SER A 251 -4.46 -15.75 -27.79
C SER A 251 -3.54 -14.71 -28.45
N ASP A 252 -2.78 -15.15 -29.48
CA ASP A 252 -1.89 -14.27 -30.27
C ASP A 252 -2.64 -13.06 -30.84
N LYS A 253 -3.90 -13.30 -31.31
CA LYS A 253 -4.75 -12.22 -31.83
C LYS A 253 -5.10 -11.19 -30.73
N GLN A 254 -5.38 -11.64 -29.52
CA GLN A 254 -5.66 -10.73 -28.39
C GLN A 254 -4.39 -9.98 -27.99
N LEU A 255 -3.24 -10.65 -27.92
CA LEU A 255 -1.97 -10.02 -27.63
C LEU A 255 -1.61 -8.91 -28.63
N SER A 256 -2.00 -9.05 -29.90
CA SER A 256 -1.73 -8.02 -30.92
C SER A 256 -2.35 -6.65 -30.60
N TYR A 257 -3.41 -6.59 -29.78
CA TYR A 257 -4.03 -5.33 -29.35
C TYR A 257 -3.24 -4.59 -28.24
N VAL A 258 -2.31 -5.27 -27.59
CA VAL A 258 -1.47 -4.69 -26.52
C VAL A 258 0.01 -4.65 -26.91
N THR A 259 0.33 -5.07 -28.13
CA THR A 259 1.68 -5.04 -28.67
C THR A 259 1.76 -3.96 -29.74
N ASN A 260 2.66 -2.99 -29.57
CA ASN A 260 2.79 -1.85 -30.49
C ASN A 260 1.49 -1.06 -30.69
N SER A 261 0.62 -1.05 -29.68
CA SER A 261 -0.62 -0.29 -29.71
C SER A 261 -0.36 1.19 -29.46
N GLU A 262 -1.20 2.06 -30.03
CA GLU A 262 -1.17 3.48 -29.75
C GLU A 262 -1.59 3.79 -28.30
N PRO A 263 -1.14 4.93 -27.73
CA PRO A 263 -1.62 5.39 -26.43
C PRO A 263 -3.17 5.43 -26.38
N GLY A 264 -3.74 4.94 -25.29
CA GLY A 264 -5.18 4.87 -25.11
C GLY A 264 -5.83 3.64 -25.72
N SER A 265 -5.06 2.70 -26.26
CA SER A 265 -5.57 1.42 -26.80
C SER A 265 -5.09 0.26 -25.93
N GLY A 266 -5.90 -0.81 -25.86
CA GLY A 266 -5.56 -1.95 -25.04
C GLY A 266 -6.64 -3.02 -24.99
N LEU A 267 -6.58 -3.85 -23.95
CA LEU A 267 -7.55 -4.90 -23.63
C LEU A 267 -8.14 -4.68 -22.24
N ILE A 268 -9.43 -4.90 -22.10
CA ILE A 268 -10.11 -5.06 -20.83
C ILE A 268 -10.48 -6.53 -20.67
N LEU A 269 -10.03 -7.15 -19.61
CA LEU A 269 -10.47 -8.46 -19.20
C LEU A 269 -11.51 -8.26 -18.07
N PHE A 270 -12.68 -8.84 -18.26
CA PHE A 270 -13.76 -8.84 -17.28
C PHE A 270 -14.37 -10.22 -17.24
N ASP A 271 -14.22 -10.91 -16.12
CA ASP A 271 -14.58 -12.32 -16.00
C ASP A 271 -13.91 -13.14 -17.13
N ASN A 272 -14.68 -13.83 -17.94
CA ASN A 272 -14.20 -14.63 -19.08
C ASN A 272 -14.22 -13.86 -20.43
N VAL A 273 -14.47 -12.56 -20.40
CA VAL A 273 -14.59 -11.74 -21.62
C VAL A 273 -13.36 -10.86 -21.79
N VAL A 274 -12.77 -10.89 -22.98
CA VAL A 274 -11.65 -10.03 -23.36
C VAL A 274 -12.11 -9.06 -24.43
N ILE A 275 -12.08 -7.76 -24.13
CA ILE A 275 -12.61 -6.70 -24.98
C ILE A 275 -11.48 -5.78 -25.40
N PRO A 276 -11.15 -5.66 -26.69
CA PRO A 276 -10.26 -4.61 -27.16
C PRO A 276 -10.96 -3.25 -27.06
N PHE A 277 -10.22 -2.22 -26.65
CA PHE A 277 -10.73 -0.87 -26.53
C PHE A 277 -9.77 0.17 -27.13
N VAL A 278 -10.34 1.29 -27.51
CA VAL A 278 -9.62 2.53 -27.85
C VAL A 278 -10.33 3.66 -27.08
N ASP A 279 -9.61 4.24 -26.13
CA ASP A 279 -10.07 5.38 -25.35
C ASP A 279 -9.06 6.53 -25.49
N LYS A 280 -9.40 7.49 -26.36
CA LYS A 280 -8.60 8.71 -26.56
C LYS A 280 -9.20 9.81 -25.67
N TYR A 281 -8.56 10.03 -24.52
CA TYR A 281 -9.01 11.09 -23.61
C TYR A 281 -8.98 12.48 -24.31
N PRO A 282 -10.06 13.27 -24.24
CA PRO A 282 -10.12 14.59 -24.89
C PRO A 282 -9.04 15.53 -24.35
N THR A 283 -8.13 15.98 -25.22
CA THR A 283 -6.95 16.78 -24.85
C THR A 283 -7.28 18.25 -24.58
N ASP A 284 -8.41 18.72 -25.02
CA ASP A 284 -8.92 20.10 -24.87
C ASP A 284 -9.59 20.36 -23.50
N THR A 285 -9.75 19.33 -22.67
CA THR A 285 -10.40 19.42 -21.36
C THR A 285 -9.51 19.98 -20.26
N LYS A 286 -10.10 20.67 -19.26
CA LYS A 286 -9.40 21.10 -18.05
C LYS A 286 -8.77 19.91 -17.30
N THR A 287 -9.48 18.79 -17.26
CA THR A 287 -8.99 17.57 -16.59
C THR A 287 -7.73 17.04 -17.25
N TYR A 288 -7.68 16.98 -18.60
CA TYR A 288 -6.47 16.59 -19.31
C TYR A 288 -5.26 17.46 -18.94
N ARG A 289 -5.44 18.80 -18.96
CA ARG A 289 -4.38 19.75 -18.60
C ARG A 289 -3.86 19.57 -17.17
N ILE A 290 -4.75 19.28 -16.22
CA ILE A 290 -4.40 19.03 -14.81
C ILE A 290 -3.64 17.70 -14.68
N MET A 291 -4.01 16.67 -15.44
CA MET A 291 -3.48 15.31 -15.32
C MET A 291 -2.23 15.08 -16.18
N ASN A 292 -2.02 15.89 -17.22
CA ASN A 292 -0.92 15.73 -18.14
C ASN A 292 0.43 15.99 -17.45
N THR A 293 1.37 15.05 -17.60
CA THR A 293 2.74 15.13 -17.05
C THR A 293 3.81 15.31 -18.10
N LYS A 294 3.43 15.48 -19.39
CA LYS A 294 4.41 15.70 -20.47
C LYS A 294 5.12 17.04 -20.28
N PRO A 295 6.46 17.07 -20.26
CA PRO A 295 7.21 18.31 -20.04
C PRO A 295 6.92 19.40 -21.08
N GLU A 296 6.73 19.01 -22.33
CA GLU A 296 6.49 19.91 -23.48
C GLU A 296 5.15 20.65 -23.37
N GLU A 297 4.17 20.06 -22.71
CA GLU A 297 2.83 20.64 -22.51
C GLU A 297 2.66 21.29 -21.12
N SER A 298 3.66 21.15 -20.22
CA SER A 298 3.58 21.66 -18.84
C SER A 298 3.85 23.18 -18.74
N VAL A 299 4.45 23.79 -19.76
CA VAL A 299 4.77 25.23 -19.78
C VAL A 299 3.51 26.11 -19.82
N GLN A 300 2.34 25.54 -20.21
CA GLN A 300 1.06 26.26 -20.22
C GLN A 300 0.28 26.15 -18.90
N LYS A 301 0.87 25.59 -17.84
CA LYS A 301 0.19 25.40 -16.54
C LYS A 301 0.11 26.66 -15.67
N GLU A 302 0.99 27.64 -15.88
CA GLU A 302 1.03 28.85 -15.04
C GLU A 302 -0.11 29.84 -15.31
N ASP A 303 -0.76 29.76 -16.48
CA ASP A 303 -1.85 30.66 -16.86
C ASP A 303 -3.26 30.10 -16.60
N ALA A 304 -3.40 28.91 -15.96
CA ALA A 304 -4.66 28.18 -15.85
C ALA A 304 -5.14 27.88 -14.42
N ILE A 305 -4.53 28.54 -13.40
CA ILE A 305 -4.94 28.39 -11.98
C ILE A 305 -5.61 29.67 -11.48
#